data_c8676aff32570a76bcfde19b93b43b2e
#
_entry.id   c8676aff32570a76bcfde19b93b43b2e
#
_cell.length_a   1.000
_cell.length_b   1.000
_cell.length_c   1.000
_cell.angle_alpha   90.00
_cell.angle_beta   90.00
_cell.angle_gamma   90.00
#
_symmetry.space_group_name_H-M   'P 1'
#
loop_
_entity.id
_entity.type
_entity.pdbx_description
1 polymer ?
#
loop_
_entity_poly.entity_id
_entity_poly.type
_entity_poly.pdbx_seq_one_letter_code
_entity_poly.pdbx_strand_id
1 'polypeptide(L)'
;MTISVGDKLPDVTLVKATENGPEQVNAAEYFKGKKVALFSVPGAFTPTCSARHLPGYVEKADELKSKGVDEIVATAVNDAFVMGAWNNASGPNDITLLADGNGDFAEAVGLTMDGSGFGLGKRGQR
;
A
#
# COMPACT_ATOMS: atom_id res chain seq x y z
N MET A 1 -8.38 -17.31 -1.51
CA MET A 1 -8.29 -17.34 -2.97
C MET A 1 -7.54 -16.10 -3.44
N THR A 2 -6.50 -16.28 -4.23
CA THR A 2 -5.68 -15.16 -4.70
C THR A 2 -6.36 -14.41 -5.85
N ILE A 3 -6.29 -13.08 -5.80
CA ILE A 3 -6.83 -12.23 -6.87
C ILE A 3 -6.13 -12.50 -8.20
N SER A 4 -6.87 -12.44 -9.29
CA SER A 4 -6.37 -12.67 -10.65
C SER A 4 -6.69 -11.49 -11.56
N VAL A 5 -5.99 -11.43 -12.68
CA VAL A 5 -6.28 -10.42 -13.72
C VAL A 5 -7.74 -10.51 -14.15
N GLY A 6 -8.42 -9.39 -14.17
CA GLY A 6 -9.85 -9.30 -14.50
C GLY A 6 -10.77 -9.30 -13.29
N ASP A 7 -10.27 -9.63 -12.10
CA ASP A 7 -11.06 -9.60 -10.88
C ASP A 7 -11.31 -8.16 -10.42
N LYS A 8 -12.46 -7.94 -9.81
CA LYS A 8 -12.76 -6.65 -9.17
C LYS A 8 -12.02 -6.54 -7.83
N LEU A 9 -11.63 -5.32 -7.47
CA LEU A 9 -11.07 -5.06 -6.15
C LEU A 9 -12.13 -5.28 -5.06
N PRO A 10 -11.70 -5.74 -3.88
CA PRO A 10 -12.64 -5.99 -2.79
C PRO A 10 -13.23 -4.68 -2.25
N ASP A 11 -14.47 -4.78 -1.77
CA ASP A 11 -15.18 -3.70 -1.11
C ASP A 11 -14.78 -3.66 0.36
N VAL A 12 -13.60 -3.12 0.63
CA VAL A 12 -13.05 -3.01 1.99
C VAL A 12 -12.60 -1.59 2.26
N THR A 13 -12.58 -1.21 3.54
CA THR A 13 -12.10 0.10 3.97
C THR A 13 -10.59 0.08 4.17
N LEU A 14 -9.91 1.04 3.56
CA LEU A 14 -8.51 1.34 3.83
C LEU A 14 -8.43 2.73 4.47
N VAL A 15 -7.29 3.07 5.04
CA VAL A 15 -7.09 4.39 5.65
C VAL A 15 -5.96 5.10 4.96
N LYS A 16 -6.27 6.22 4.30
CA LYS A 16 -5.28 7.05 3.62
C LYS A 16 -4.53 7.89 4.64
N ALA A 17 -3.20 7.85 4.59
CA ALA A 17 -2.35 8.71 5.40
C ALA A 17 -2.27 10.09 4.72
N THR A 18 -2.75 11.14 5.39
CA THR A 18 -2.73 12.51 4.87
C THR A 18 -2.06 13.45 5.87
N GLU A 19 -1.69 14.64 5.42
CA GLU A 19 -1.13 15.68 6.29
C GLU A 19 -2.11 16.10 7.39
N ASN A 20 -3.41 15.96 7.13
CA ASN A 20 -4.47 16.31 8.06
C ASN A 20 -4.91 15.13 8.94
N GLY A 21 -4.21 14.01 8.87
CA GLY A 21 -4.50 12.81 9.63
C GLY A 21 -5.09 11.68 8.78
N PRO A 22 -5.57 10.61 9.44
CA PRO A 22 -6.12 9.46 8.72
C PRO A 22 -7.45 9.79 8.06
N GLU A 23 -7.64 9.30 6.82
CA GLU A 23 -8.87 9.45 6.06
C GLU A 23 -9.34 8.07 5.59
N GLN A 24 -10.55 7.67 5.97
CA GLN A 24 -11.11 6.40 5.53
C GLN A 24 -11.52 6.48 4.08
N VAL A 25 -11.14 5.47 3.29
CA VAL A 25 -11.52 5.34 1.89
C VAL A 25 -12.00 3.92 1.61
N ASN A 26 -12.95 3.77 0.69
CA ASN A 26 -13.38 2.46 0.22
C ASN A 26 -12.50 2.07 -0.96
N ALA A 27 -11.86 0.90 -0.90
CA ALA A 27 -10.92 0.48 -1.94
C ALA A 27 -11.57 0.40 -3.32
N ALA A 28 -12.76 -0.20 -3.42
CA ALA A 28 -13.42 -0.34 -4.70
C ALA A 28 -13.76 1.01 -5.35
N GLU A 29 -14.15 1.99 -4.54
CA GLU A 29 -14.49 3.33 -5.05
C GLU A 29 -13.25 4.20 -5.29
N TYR A 30 -12.25 4.10 -4.41
CA TYR A 30 -11.03 4.90 -4.51
C TYR A 30 -10.29 4.68 -5.82
N PHE A 31 -10.21 3.42 -6.25
CA PHE A 31 -9.49 3.07 -7.47
C PHE A 31 -10.34 3.21 -8.74
N LYS A 32 -11.64 3.47 -8.60
CA LYS A 32 -12.55 3.55 -9.74
C LYS A 32 -12.16 4.68 -10.69
N GLY A 33 -12.06 4.35 -11.98
CA GLY A 33 -11.74 5.33 -13.02
C GLY A 33 -10.26 5.74 -13.08
N LYS A 34 -9.39 5.08 -12.31
CA LYS A 34 -7.96 5.38 -12.27
C LYS A 34 -7.14 4.18 -12.73
N LYS A 35 -6.03 4.45 -13.40
CA LYS A 35 -5.00 3.46 -13.66
C LYS A 35 -3.96 3.59 -12.54
N VAL A 36 -3.92 2.61 -11.65
CA VAL A 36 -3.12 2.66 -10.42
C VAL A 36 -2.05 1.59 -10.42
N ALA A 37 -0.82 1.98 -10.06
CA ALA A 37 0.23 1.04 -9.71
C ALA A 37 0.21 0.86 -8.20
N LEU A 38 -0.34 -0.26 -7.74
CA LEU A 38 -0.45 -0.59 -6.32
C LEU A 38 0.59 -1.63 -5.96
N PHE A 39 1.39 -1.35 -4.94
CA PHE A 39 2.30 -2.34 -4.40
C PHE A 39 2.07 -2.53 -2.90
N SER A 40 2.27 -3.77 -2.46
CA SER A 40 2.12 -4.16 -1.07
C SER A 40 3.47 -4.52 -0.49
N VAL A 41 3.66 -4.20 0.78
CA VAL A 41 4.88 -4.56 1.51
C VAL A 41 4.50 -5.22 2.84
N PRO A 42 5.33 -6.14 3.36
CA PRO A 42 5.07 -6.77 4.67
C PRO A 42 5.06 -5.81 5.84
N GLY A 43 5.72 -4.67 5.71
CA GLY A 43 5.71 -3.68 6.79
C GLY A 43 6.51 -2.43 6.46
N ALA A 44 5.98 -1.27 6.86
CA ALA A 44 6.71 -0.01 6.83
C ALA A 44 7.94 -0.12 7.73
N PHE A 45 9.02 0.56 7.38
CA PHE A 45 10.29 0.56 8.11
C PHE A 45 11.02 -0.79 8.16
N THR A 46 10.51 -1.83 7.50
CA THR A 46 11.26 -3.08 7.39
C THR A 46 12.41 -2.91 6.38
N PRO A 47 13.53 -3.67 6.52
CA PRO A 47 14.75 -3.37 5.75
C PRO A 47 14.56 -3.29 4.24
N THR A 48 13.98 -4.29 3.60
CA THR A 48 13.81 -4.31 2.14
C THR A 48 12.79 -3.25 1.69
N CYS A 49 11.70 -3.10 2.42
CA CYS A 49 10.65 -2.12 2.08
C CYS A 49 11.18 -0.69 2.14
N SER A 50 11.98 -0.36 3.15
CA SER A 50 12.54 0.97 3.35
C SER A 50 13.77 1.25 2.48
N ALA A 51 14.61 0.22 2.23
CA ALA A 51 15.87 0.40 1.52
C ALA A 51 15.73 0.31 0.00
N ARG A 52 14.77 -0.47 -0.50
CA ARG A 52 14.68 -0.76 -1.94
C ARG A 52 13.28 -0.58 -2.53
N HIS A 53 12.24 -1.11 -1.88
CA HIS A 53 10.92 -1.18 -2.50
C HIS A 53 10.29 0.22 -2.65
N LEU A 54 10.09 0.94 -1.57
CA LEU A 54 9.54 2.29 -1.63
C LEU A 54 10.45 3.25 -2.40
N PRO A 55 11.76 3.33 -2.13
CA PRO A 55 12.63 4.20 -2.90
C PRO A 55 12.65 3.91 -4.40
N GLY A 56 12.54 2.66 -4.79
CA GLY A 56 12.46 2.26 -6.21
C GLY A 56 11.25 2.87 -6.90
N TYR A 57 10.09 2.88 -6.26
CA TYR A 57 8.88 3.52 -6.81
C TYR A 57 8.97 5.03 -6.79
N VAL A 58 9.58 5.63 -5.77
CA VAL A 58 9.82 7.08 -5.73
C VAL A 58 10.70 7.51 -6.91
N GLU A 59 11.78 6.77 -7.16
CA GLU A 59 12.71 7.04 -8.25
C GLU A 59 12.05 6.89 -9.62
N LYS A 60 11.16 5.90 -9.78
CA LYS A 60 10.48 5.60 -11.04
C LYS A 60 9.11 6.25 -11.20
N ALA A 61 8.70 7.09 -10.25
CA ALA A 61 7.34 7.68 -10.25
C ALA A 61 7.01 8.41 -11.56
N ASP A 62 7.91 9.26 -12.03
CA ASP A 62 7.68 10.03 -13.26
C ASP A 62 7.59 9.13 -14.49
N GLU A 63 8.41 8.09 -14.55
CA GLU A 63 8.40 7.12 -15.63
C GLU A 63 7.07 6.36 -15.68
N LEU A 64 6.56 5.91 -14.52
CA LEU A 64 5.27 5.23 -14.43
C LEU A 64 4.13 6.14 -14.87
N LYS A 65 4.13 7.40 -14.42
CA LYS A 65 3.10 8.37 -14.81
C LYS A 65 3.14 8.67 -16.30
N SER A 66 4.32 8.72 -16.89
CA SER A 66 4.47 8.94 -18.35
C SER A 66 3.89 7.78 -19.17
N LYS A 67 3.75 6.61 -18.58
CA LYS A 67 3.15 5.42 -19.22
C LYS A 67 1.65 5.29 -18.97
N GLY A 68 1.02 6.32 -18.41
CA GLY A 68 -0.43 6.36 -18.21
C GLY A 68 -0.92 5.98 -16.84
N VAL A 69 -0.02 5.79 -15.86
CA VAL A 69 -0.41 5.53 -14.47
C VAL A 69 -0.87 6.84 -13.82
N ASP A 70 -2.10 6.87 -13.34
CA ASP A 70 -2.67 8.06 -12.69
C ASP A 70 -2.16 8.25 -11.27
N GLU A 71 -1.95 7.16 -10.55
CA GLU A 71 -1.56 7.22 -9.14
C GLU A 71 -0.73 5.99 -8.77
N ILE A 72 0.27 6.21 -7.92
CA ILE A 72 1.10 5.13 -7.35
C ILE A 72 0.73 5.01 -5.88
N VAL A 73 0.38 3.81 -5.44
CA VAL A 73 -0.14 3.54 -4.11
C VAL A 73 0.66 2.44 -3.44
N ALA A 74 1.06 2.66 -2.20
CA ALA A 74 1.67 1.65 -1.36
C ALA A 74 0.70 1.26 -0.24
N THR A 75 0.60 -0.03 0.05
CA THR A 75 -0.22 -0.53 1.15
C THR A 75 0.56 -1.52 2.00
N ALA A 76 0.22 -1.60 3.28
CA ALA A 76 0.80 -2.54 4.23
C ALA A 76 -0.16 -2.76 5.38
N VAL A 77 0.03 -3.86 6.12
CA VAL A 77 -0.71 -4.12 7.36
C VAL A 77 -0.03 -3.33 8.49
N ASN A 78 -0.18 -2.02 8.41
CA ASN A 78 0.24 -1.05 9.42
C ASN A 78 -0.87 0.00 9.50
N ASP A 79 -0.94 0.73 10.61
CA ASP A 79 -1.92 1.81 10.72
C ASP A 79 -1.48 3.05 9.93
N ALA A 80 -2.40 4.00 9.78
CA ALA A 80 -2.15 5.21 8.99
C ALA A 80 -1.07 6.11 9.62
N PHE A 81 -0.90 6.08 10.92
CA PHE A 81 0.13 6.88 11.60
C PHE A 81 1.53 6.37 11.26
N VAL A 82 1.70 5.04 11.29
CA VAL A 82 2.96 4.40 10.90
C VAL A 82 3.25 4.63 9.42
N MET A 83 2.25 4.47 8.56
CA MET A 83 2.41 4.69 7.12
C MET A 83 2.79 6.15 6.82
N GLY A 84 2.14 7.10 7.48
CA GLY A 84 2.46 8.51 7.34
C GLY A 84 3.89 8.85 7.77
N ALA A 85 4.33 8.30 8.90
CA ALA A 85 5.70 8.48 9.39
C ALA A 85 6.72 7.86 8.43
N TRP A 86 6.40 6.71 7.87
CA TRP A 86 7.27 6.05 6.88
C TRP A 86 7.42 6.90 5.62
N ASN A 87 6.33 7.47 5.14
CA ASN A 87 6.38 8.36 3.98
C ASN A 87 7.24 9.59 4.26
N ASN A 88 7.08 10.21 5.42
CA ASN A 88 7.88 11.37 5.82
C ASN A 88 9.36 11.03 5.95
N ALA A 89 9.69 9.87 6.52
CA ALA A 89 11.06 9.40 6.65
C ALA A 89 11.71 9.08 5.31
N SER A 90 10.90 8.72 4.30
CA SER A 90 11.39 8.42 2.95
C SER A 90 11.60 9.66 2.07
N GLY A 91 11.26 10.82 2.58
CA GLY A 91 11.37 12.10 1.87
C GLY A 91 10.14 12.45 1.05
N PRO A 92 10.08 13.66 0.48
CA PRO A 92 8.94 14.09 -0.33
C PRO A 92 8.80 13.22 -1.58
N ASN A 93 7.58 12.78 -1.84
CA ASN A 93 7.29 11.94 -3.01
C ASN A 93 5.78 12.00 -3.35
N ASP A 94 5.43 11.44 -4.51
CA ASP A 94 4.05 11.42 -5.02
C ASP A 94 3.33 10.08 -4.75
N ILE A 95 3.83 9.27 -3.84
CA ILE A 95 3.23 7.97 -3.54
C ILE A 95 2.16 8.15 -2.47
N THR A 96 0.95 7.65 -2.78
CA THR A 96 -0.16 7.61 -1.83
C THR A 96 -0.02 6.39 -0.94
N LEU A 97 -0.16 6.56 0.37
CA LEU A 97 -0.10 5.44 1.31
C LEU A 97 -1.50 5.12 1.83
N LEU A 98 -1.95 3.89 1.57
CA LEU A 98 -3.21 3.36 2.05
C LEU A 98 -2.93 2.29 3.09
N ALA A 99 -3.28 2.57 4.34
CA ALA A 99 -3.04 1.65 5.44
C ALA A 99 -4.11 0.57 5.47
N ASP A 100 -3.67 -0.68 5.52
CA ASP A 100 -4.51 -1.86 5.69
C ASP A 100 -4.32 -2.41 7.11
N GLY A 101 -4.61 -1.56 8.10
CA GLY A 101 -4.27 -1.80 9.50
C GLY A 101 -4.81 -3.10 10.08
N ASN A 102 -5.99 -3.53 9.64
CA ASN A 102 -6.61 -4.78 10.09
C ASN A 102 -6.28 -5.97 9.20
N GLY A 103 -5.59 -5.76 8.10
CA GLY A 103 -5.27 -6.82 7.15
C GLY A 103 -6.45 -7.25 6.27
N ASP A 104 -7.54 -6.50 6.26
CA ASP A 104 -8.76 -6.86 5.53
C ASP A 104 -8.55 -6.91 4.03
N PHE A 105 -7.80 -5.96 3.48
CA PHE A 105 -7.49 -5.92 2.06
C PHE A 105 -6.60 -7.09 1.65
N ALA A 106 -5.51 -7.32 2.38
CA ALA A 106 -4.59 -8.43 2.10
C ALA A 106 -5.32 -9.77 2.16
N GLU A 107 -6.21 -9.94 3.13
CA GLU A 107 -7.01 -11.15 3.26
C GLU A 107 -8.01 -11.30 2.12
N ALA A 108 -8.71 -10.24 1.76
CA ALA A 108 -9.71 -10.25 0.70
C ALA A 108 -9.11 -10.58 -0.68
N VAL A 109 -7.89 -10.14 -0.96
CA VAL A 109 -7.19 -10.47 -2.22
C VAL A 109 -6.38 -11.77 -2.14
N GLY A 110 -6.33 -12.41 -0.98
CA GLY A 110 -5.66 -13.71 -0.80
C GLY A 110 -4.14 -13.62 -0.77
N LEU A 111 -3.59 -12.48 -0.37
CA LEU A 111 -2.15 -12.22 -0.35
C LEU A 111 -1.63 -11.92 1.06
N THR A 112 -2.09 -12.68 2.04
CA THR A 112 -1.58 -12.60 3.41
C THR A 112 -0.32 -13.45 3.57
N MET A 113 0.48 -13.08 4.57
CA MET A 113 1.60 -13.92 5.01
C MET A 113 1.64 -13.97 6.54
N ASP A 114 2.17 -15.07 7.07
CA ASP A 114 2.38 -15.23 8.50
C ASP A 114 3.82 -14.81 8.83
N GLY A 115 3.94 -13.64 9.45
CA GLY A 115 5.22 -13.11 9.91
C GLY A 115 5.51 -13.39 11.38
N SER A 116 4.76 -14.29 12.02
CA SER A 116 4.90 -14.55 13.45
C SER A 116 6.29 -15.04 13.86
N GLY A 117 7.02 -15.70 12.96
CA GLY A 117 8.41 -16.10 13.21
C GLY A 117 9.37 -14.92 13.41
N PHE A 118 8.99 -13.73 12.99
CA PHE A 118 9.75 -12.49 13.17
C PHE A 118 9.02 -11.50 14.09
N GLY A 119 8.00 -11.95 14.80
CA GLY A 119 7.20 -11.07 15.64
C GLY A 119 6.29 -10.10 14.90
N LEU A 120 6.03 -10.33 13.62
CA LEU A 120 5.24 -9.42 12.78
C LEU A 120 3.75 -9.77 12.73
N GLY A 121 3.38 -11.01 13.07
CA GLY A 121 2.00 -11.47 12.96
C GLY A 121 1.52 -11.57 11.52
N LYS A 122 0.22 -11.33 11.29
CA LYS A 122 -0.37 -11.37 9.95
C LYS A 122 0.01 -10.12 9.17
N ARG A 123 0.59 -10.31 8.00
CA ARG A 123 1.02 -9.22 7.11
C ARG A 123 0.58 -9.50 5.67
N GLY A 124 0.70 -8.50 4.82
CA GLY A 124 0.52 -8.68 3.37
C GLY A 124 1.81 -9.15 2.71
N GLN A 125 1.67 -9.93 1.65
CA GLN A 125 2.80 -10.32 0.81
C GLN A 125 3.28 -9.12 -0.02
N ARG A 126 4.58 -9.14 -0.34
CA ARG A 126 5.18 -8.13 -1.24
C ARG A 126 4.73 -8.34 -2.67
#